data_2854f32a04649cc0511ff592e6db2dd1
#
_entry.id   2854f32a04649cc0511ff592e6db2dd1
#
_cell.length_a   1.000
_cell.length_b   1.000
_cell.length_c   1.000
_cell.angle_alpha   90.00
_cell.angle_beta   90.00
_cell.angle_gamma   90.00
#
_symmetry.space_group_name_H-M   'P 1'
#
loop_
_entity.id
_entity.type
_entity.pdbx_description
1 polymer ?
#
loop_
_entity_poly.entity_id
_entity_poly.type
_entity_poly.pdbx_seq_one_letter_code
_entity_poly.pdbx_strand_id
1 'polypeptide(L)'
;MLRKRNIISIILFWIILIVLYEMISRVFSVNDSPSQMNVQGFFMEPKDSLDVLMIGSSEVYSDYSPAIAWEKYGYTSYDLSMGAAPANLYKDMIKKGLERQNPKLIVISLNGYLHGSSDFENPVQLHRWIDNVPYIYGRKDSVDSLLKGQGKGQFYFNMAFSHVNWKRPISLAKNTLKKAL
;
A
#
# COMPACT_ATOMS: atom_id res chain seq x y z
N MET A 1 12.17 43.30 2.78
CA MET A 1 11.34 42.61 3.80
C MET A 1 10.00 42.21 3.21
N LEU A 2 9.71 40.91 3.04
CA LEU A 2 8.42 40.46 2.53
C LEU A 2 7.33 40.80 3.56
N ARG A 3 6.24 41.46 3.13
CA ARG A 3 5.09 41.74 4.00
C ARG A 3 4.52 40.41 4.53
N LYS A 4 4.10 40.32 5.81
CA LYS A 4 3.48 39.14 6.40
C LYS A 4 2.36 38.52 5.52
N ARG A 5 1.58 39.36 4.86
CA ARG A 5 0.52 38.97 3.91
C ARG A 5 1.08 38.16 2.71
N ASN A 6 2.25 38.55 2.18
CA ASN A 6 2.87 37.86 1.05
C ASN A 6 3.41 36.47 1.49
N ILE A 7 3.93 36.36 2.70
CA ILE A 7 4.40 35.08 3.24
C ILE A 7 3.22 34.12 3.39
N ILE A 8 2.10 34.57 3.95
CA ILE A 8 0.89 33.75 4.11
C ILE A 8 0.38 33.29 2.73
N SER A 9 0.35 34.19 1.74
CA SER A 9 -0.10 33.84 0.38
C SER A 9 0.81 32.79 -0.28
N ILE A 10 2.12 32.87 -0.07
CA ILE A 10 3.09 31.89 -0.58
C ILE A 10 2.86 30.54 0.09
N ILE A 11 2.69 30.50 1.40
CA ILE A 11 2.42 29.26 2.15
C ILE A 11 1.11 28.63 1.66
N LEU A 12 0.04 29.42 1.54
CA LEU A 12 -1.24 28.94 1.07
C LEU A 12 -1.16 28.39 -0.37
N PHE A 13 -0.43 29.06 -1.24
CA PHE A 13 -0.18 28.57 -2.61
C PHE A 13 0.48 27.18 -2.59
N TRP A 14 1.53 26.98 -1.80
CA TRP A 14 2.20 25.70 -1.72
C TRP A 14 1.32 24.60 -1.11
N ILE A 15 0.51 24.93 -0.10
CA ILE A 15 -0.45 23.97 0.48
C ILE A 15 -1.45 23.52 -0.57
N ILE A 16 -2.05 24.48 -1.31
CA ILE A 16 -3.01 24.17 -2.39
C ILE A 16 -2.34 23.31 -3.47
N LEU A 17 -1.13 23.66 -3.88
CA LEU A 17 -0.40 22.92 -4.89
C LEU A 17 -0.12 21.47 -4.46
N ILE A 18 0.28 21.26 -3.21
CA ILE A 18 0.51 19.92 -2.64
C ILE A 18 -0.79 19.12 -2.60
N VAL A 19 -1.89 19.72 -2.14
CA VAL A 19 -3.20 19.05 -2.09
C VAL A 19 -3.67 18.66 -3.50
N LEU A 20 -3.55 19.56 -4.47
CA LEU A 20 -3.89 19.27 -5.87
C LEU A 20 -3.01 18.16 -6.45
N TYR A 21 -1.71 18.19 -6.17
CA TYR A 21 -0.78 17.15 -6.59
C TYR A 21 -1.19 15.77 -6.03
N GLU A 22 -1.50 15.71 -4.72
CA GLU A 22 -1.94 14.45 -4.07
C GLU A 22 -3.27 13.95 -4.65
N MET A 23 -4.23 14.84 -4.89
CA MET A 23 -5.51 14.46 -5.51
C MET A 23 -5.31 13.89 -6.91
N ILE A 24 -4.54 14.58 -7.75
CA ILE A 24 -4.23 14.12 -9.11
C ILE A 24 -3.45 12.81 -9.06
N SER A 25 -2.44 12.72 -8.21
CA SER A 25 -1.62 11.51 -8.03
C SER A 25 -2.47 10.30 -7.67
N ARG A 26 -3.48 10.45 -6.81
CA ARG A 26 -4.43 9.37 -6.46
C ARG A 26 -5.26 8.92 -7.65
N VAL A 27 -5.73 9.83 -8.48
CA VAL A 27 -6.51 9.49 -9.69
C VAL A 27 -5.69 8.63 -10.64
N PHE A 28 -4.41 8.95 -10.81
CA PHE A 28 -3.53 8.24 -11.74
C PHE A 28 -2.90 6.96 -11.15
N SER A 29 -2.78 6.87 -9.83
CA SER A 29 -2.24 5.69 -9.15
C SER A 29 -3.27 4.59 -8.89
N VAL A 30 -4.54 4.80 -9.23
CA VAL A 30 -5.58 3.79 -9.03
C VAL A 30 -5.30 2.56 -9.86
N ASN A 31 -4.99 1.52 -9.17
CA ASN A 31 -4.78 0.21 -9.72
C ASN A 31 -5.91 -0.70 -9.21
N ASP A 32 -6.62 -1.35 -10.11
CA ASP A 32 -7.74 -2.23 -9.80
C ASP A 32 -7.31 -3.63 -9.37
N SER A 33 -6.05 -3.81 -9.01
CA SER A 33 -5.56 -5.13 -8.67
C SER A 33 -6.10 -5.59 -7.31
N PRO A 34 -6.51 -6.86 -7.18
CA PRO A 34 -6.93 -7.43 -5.90
C PRO A 34 -5.88 -7.24 -4.79
N SER A 35 -4.60 -7.30 -5.14
CA SER A 35 -3.49 -7.10 -4.21
C SER A 35 -3.53 -5.75 -3.51
N GLN A 36 -3.86 -4.68 -4.25
CA GLN A 36 -3.91 -3.35 -3.67
C GLN A 36 -5.12 -3.16 -2.76
N MET A 37 -6.26 -3.69 -3.20
CA MET A 37 -7.48 -3.67 -2.38
C MET A 37 -7.24 -4.42 -1.07
N ASN A 38 -6.53 -5.53 -1.13
CA ASN A 38 -6.20 -6.32 0.04
C ASN A 38 -5.26 -5.57 1.00
N VAL A 39 -4.19 -4.97 0.50
CA VAL A 39 -3.28 -4.16 1.33
C VAL A 39 -4.00 -2.95 1.94
N GLN A 40 -4.79 -2.23 1.16
CA GLN A 40 -5.55 -1.08 1.66
C GLN A 40 -6.60 -1.51 2.69
N GLY A 41 -7.31 -2.60 2.45
CA GLY A 41 -8.31 -3.16 3.37
C GLY A 41 -7.71 -3.49 4.73
N PHE A 42 -6.50 -4.04 4.77
CA PHE A 42 -5.80 -4.32 6.03
C PHE A 42 -5.67 -3.07 6.91
N PHE A 43 -5.29 -1.94 6.33
CA PHE A 43 -5.16 -0.70 7.08
C PHE A 43 -6.49 -0.07 7.52
N MET A 44 -7.61 -0.55 6.98
CA MET A 44 -8.96 -0.18 7.41
C MET A 44 -9.51 -1.06 8.53
N GLU A 45 -8.90 -2.23 8.77
CA GLU A 45 -9.32 -3.10 9.88
C GLU A 45 -9.21 -2.38 11.23
N PRO A 46 -10.13 -2.62 12.16
CA PRO A 46 -10.02 -2.12 13.53
C PRO A 46 -8.70 -2.57 14.16
N LYS A 47 -8.13 -1.69 14.99
CA LYS A 47 -6.87 -2.01 15.67
C LYS A 47 -7.06 -3.19 16.63
N ASP A 48 -6.08 -4.10 16.68
CA ASP A 48 -6.02 -5.24 17.58
C ASP A 48 -7.27 -6.16 17.50
N SER A 49 -7.87 -6.29 16.31
CA SER A 49 -9.08 -7.07 16.06
C SER A 49 -8.83 -8.47 15.47
N LEU A 50 -7.59 -8.79 15.11
CA LEU A 50 -7.26 -10.03 14.42
C LEU A 50 -6.54 -11.02 15.34
N ASP A 51 -7.04 -12.26 15.35
CA ASP A 51 -6.39 -13.40 16.02
C ASP A 51 -5.24 -13.99 15.20
N VAL A 52 -5.40 -14.00 13.85
CA VAL A 52 -4.45 -14.60 12.92
C VAL A 52 -4.13 -13.63 11.79
N LEU A 53 -2.85 -13.44 11.52
CA LEU A 53 -2.36 -12.67 10.38
C LEU A 53 -1.61 -13.61 9.43
N MET A 54 -2.08 -13.68 8.19
CA MET A 54 -1.41 -14.44 7.13
C MET A 54 -0.59 -13.51 6.24
N ILE A 55 0.65 -13.88 5.98
CA ILE A 55 1.57 -13.11 5.14
C ILE A 55 1.99 -13.98 3.96
N GLY A 56 1.90 -13.45 2.75
CA GLY A 56 2.33 -14.22 1.60
C GLY A 56 2.14 -13.54 0.25
N SER A 57 2.19 -14.34 -0.78
CA SER A 57 1.99 -13.97 -2.16
C SER A 57 0.53 -14.28 -2.60
N SER A 58 0.28 -14.39 -3.90
CA SER A 58 -1.08 -14.56 -4.46
C SER A 58 -1.79 -15.83 -3.99
N GLU A 59 -1.08 -16.87 -3.66
CA GLU A 59 -1.65 -18.11 -3.17
C GLU A 59 -2.43 -17.90 -1.88
N VAL A 60 -1.98 -16.99 -1.00
CA VAL A 60 -2.66 -16.75 0.27
C VAL A 60 -4.06 -16.22 0.04
N TYR A 61 -4.22 -15.14 -0.74
CA TYR A 61 -5.56 -14.59 -1.00
C TYR A 61 -6.40 -15.43 -1.96
N SER A 62 -5.80 -16.36 -2.69
CA SER A 62 -6.53 -17.26 -3.58
C SER A 62 -7.05 -18.51 -2.86
N ASP A 63 -6.28 -19.02 -1.89
CA ASP A 63 -6.54 -20.33 -1.27
C ASP A 63 -7.12 -20.21 0.14
N TYR A 64 -7.03 -19.03 0.75
CA TYR A 64 -7.52 -18.78 2.10
C TYR A 64 -8.68 -17.79 2.11
N SER A 65 -9.71 -18.09 2.89
CA SER A 65 -10.86 -17.21 3.11
C SER A 65 -11.03 -16.90 4.60
N PRO A 66 -10.78 -15.67 5.03
CA PRO A 66 -11.03 -15.24 6.41
C PRO A 66 -12.48 -15.46 6.85
N ALA A 67 -13.44 -15.24 5.95
CA ALA A 67 -14.86 -15.43 6.24
C ALA A 67 -15.20 -16.90 6.55
N ILE A 68 -14.66 -17.84 5.78
CA ILE A 68 -14.85 -19.28 6.03
C ILE A 68 -14.15 -19.71 7.33
N ALA A 69 -12.98 -19.15 7.61
CA ALA A 69 -12.26 -19.42 8.85
C ALA A 69 -13.06 -18.96 10.08
N TRP A 70 -13.65 -17.78 10.01
CA TRP A 70 -14.55 -17.28 11.04
C TRP A 70 -15.79 -18.16 11.22
N GLU A 71 -16.46 -18.48 10.12
CA GLU A 71 -17.68 -19.32 10.15
C GLU A 71 -17.45 -20.69 10.78
N LYS A 72 -16.32 -21.35 10.42
CA LYS A 72 -16.02 -22.74 10.86
C LYS A 72 -15.36 -22.82 12.21
N TYR A 73 -14.52 -21.86 12.55
CA TYR A 73 -13.59 -21.97 13.69
C TYR A 73 -13.67 -20.82 14.68
N GLY A 74 -14.38 -19.75 14.35
CA GLY A 74 -14.65 -18.62 15.25
C GLY A 74 -13.47 -17.70 15.54
N TYR A 75 -12.36 -17.76 14.77
CA TYR A 75 -11.25 -16.83 14.92
C TYR A 75 -11.23 -15.77 13.82
N THR A 76 -10.85 -14.55 14.18
CA THR A 76 -10.67 -13.45 13.25
C THR A 76 -9.32 -13.54 12.55
N SER A 77 -9.29 -13.31 11.26
CA SER A 77 -8.04 -13.38 10.50
C SER A 77 -8.03 -12.42 9.31
N TYR A 78 -6.84 -12.10 8.85
CA TYR A 78 -6.63 -11.32 7.63
C TYR A 78 -5.48 -11.91 6.81
N ASP A 79 -5.64 -11.90 5.49
CA ASP A 79 -4.64 -12.31 4.52
C ASP A 79 -3.88 -11.09 3.97
N LEU A 80 -2.94 -10.55 4.73
CA LEU A 80 -2.07 -9.49 4.28
C LEU A 80 -1.09 -10.04 3.23
N SER A 81 -1.56 -10.11 2.00
CA SER A 81 -0.84 -10.71 0.88
C SER A 81 -1.01 -9.91 -0.40
N MET A 82 -0.15 -10.13 -1.37
CA MET A 82 -0.20 -9.44 -2.67
C MET A 82 0.39 -10.32 -3.78
N GLY A 83 -0.09 -10.13 -5.01
CA GLY A 83 0.39 -10.91 -6.17
C GLY A 83 1.89 -10.82 -6.36
N ALA A 84 2.54 -11.97 -6.48
CA ALA A 84 3.99 -12.12 -6.66
C ALA A 84 4.82 -11.34 -5.63
N ALA A 85 4.37 -11.33 -4.35
CA ALA A 85 5.12 -10.71 -3.27
C ALA A 85 6.44 -11.46 -3.04
N PRO A 86 7.60 -10.83 -3.26
CA PRO A 86 8.87 -11.48 -2.96
C PRO A 86 9.11 -11.50 -1.45
N ALA A 87 9.81 -12.53 -0.97
CA ALA A 87 10.02 -12.75 0.46
C ALA A 87 10.73 -11.59 1.19
N ASN A 88 11.51 -10.78 0.49
CA ASN A 88 12.17 -9.61 1.05
C ASN A 88 11.19 -8.51 1.51
N LEU A 89 9.94 -8.50 1.01
CA LEU A 89 8.87 -7.62 1.49
C LEU A 89 8.27 -8.11 2.82
N TYR A 90 8.33 -9.40 3.11
CA TYR A 90 7.64 -10.00 4.26
C TYR A 90 8.03 -9.37 5.59
N LYS A 91 9.31 -8.99 5.74
CA LYS A 91 9.76 -8.30 6.94
C LYS A 91 9.00 -6.99 7.19
N ASP A 92 8.79 -6.19 6.13
CA ASP A 92 8.07 -4.91 6.24
C ASP A 92 6.56 -5.15 6.41
N MET A 93 5.99 -6.14 5.71
CA MET A 93 4.59 -6.56 5.87
C MET A 93 4.29 -7.00 7.30
N ILE A 94 5.14 -7.84 7.89
CA ILE A 94 5.02 -8.29 9.29
C ILE A 94 5.14 -7.11 10.24
N LYS A 95 6.15 -6.23 10.04
CA LYS A 95 6.33 -5.04 10.87
C LYS A 95 5.08 -4.17 10.85
N LYS A 96 4.55 -3.85 9.68
CA LYS A 96 3.33 -3.05 9.53
C LYS A 96 2.09 -3.77 10.07
N GLY A 97 2.07 -5.09 9.93
CA GLY A 97 1.04 -5.93 10.53
C GLY A 97 1.01 -5.79 12.05
N LEU A 98 2.16 -5.92 12.70
CA LEU A 98 2.30 -5.83 14.16
C LEU A 98 2.16 -4.39 14.71
N GLU A 99 2.39 -3.36 13.92
CA GLU A 99 2.10 -1.98 14.31
C GLU A 99 0.58 -1.70 14.44
N ARG A 100 -0.25 -2.49 13.73
CA ARG A 100 -1.70 -2.33 13.68
C ARG A 100 -2.46 -3.37 14.49
N GLN A 101 -1.93 -4.59 14.57
CA GLN A 101 -2.61 -5.77 15.12
C GLN A 101 -1.70 -6.46 16.13
N ASN A 102 -2.32 -7.14 17.07
CA ASN A 102 -1.63 -8.00 18.04
C ASN A 102 -2.12 -9.47 17.87
N PRO A 103 -1.82 -10.11 16.74
CA PRO A 103 -2.32 -11.44 16.46
C PRO A 103 -1.66 -12.48 17.36
N LYS A 104 -2.42 -13.52 17.71
CA LYS A 104 -1.92 -14.70 18.45
C LYS A 104 -1.02 -15.59 17.58
N LEU A 105 -1.24 -15.54 16.26
CA LEU A 105 -0.51 -16.35 15.29
C LEU A 105 -0.22 -15.55 14.01
N ILE A 106 1.01 -15.64 13.52
CA ILE A 106 1.38 -15.19 12.19
C ILE A 106 1.73 -16.42 11.35
N VAL A 107 1.04 -16.58 10.23
CA VAL A 107 1.31 -17.64 9.25
C VAL A 107 2.01 -17.02 8.06
N ILE A 108 3.15 -17.57 7.68
CA ILE A 108 3.96 -17.06 6.56
C ILE A 108 4.00 -18.11 5.46
N SER A 109 3.51 -17.75 4.26
CA SER A 109 3.68 -18.60 3.09
C SER A 109 5.12 -18.54 2.59
N LEU A 110 5.70 -19.68 2.28
CA LEU A 110 7.07 -19.74 1.77
C LEU A 110 7.16 -19.48 0.26
N ASN A 111 6.03 -19.37 -0.44
CA ASN A 111 6.00 -19.21 -1.90
C ASN A 111 6.71 -17.92 -2.39
N GLY A 112 6.74 -16.89 -1.57
CA GLY A 112 7.46 -15.65 -1.88
C GLY A 112 8.96 -15.84 -2.10
N TYR A 113 9.54 -16.91 -1.56
CA TYR A 113 10.94 -17.26 -1.82
C TYR A 113 11.18 -17.79 -3.24
N LEU A 114 10.13 -18.28 -3.91
CA LEU A 114 10.18 -18.71 -5.30
C LEU A 114 10.16 -17.54 -6.28
N HIS A 115 9.72 -16.36 -5.86
CA HIS A 115 9.65 -15.16 -6.69
C HIS A 115 10.96 -14.34 -6.72
N GLY A 116 12.06 -14.94 -6.28
CA GLY A 116 13.38 -14.32 -6.23
C GLY A 116 13.61 -13.54 -4.92
N SER A 117 14.74 -13.78 -4.32
CA SER A 117 15.19 -13.08 -3.12
C SER A 117 16.11 -11.92 -3.44
N SER A 118 16.61 -11.90 -4.64
CA SER A 118 17.61 -10.93 -5.07
C SER A 118 16.89 -9.75 -5.71
N ASP A 119 16.99 -8.67 -5.00
CA ASP A 119 16.88 -7.34 -5.51
C ASP A 119 15.51 -6.92 -6.02
N PHE A 120 15.12 -5.79 -5.58
CA PHE A 120 13.99 -4.99 -6.04
C PHE A 120 14.08 -4.68 -7.55
N GLU A 121 14.41 -5.68 -8.37
CA GLU A 121 14.47 -5.58 -9.83
C GLU A 121 13.11 -5.28 -10.43
N ASN A 122 12.02 -5.63 -9.71
CA ASN A 122 10.70 -5.29 -10.15
C ASN A 122 10.07 -4.17 -9.30
N PRO A 123 10.21 -2.90 -9.70
CA PRO A 123 9.65 -1.77 -8.97
C PRO A 123 8.12 -1.85 -8.83
N VAL A 124 7.44 -2.60 -9.69
CA VAL A 124 5.99 -2.78 -9.63
C VAL A 124 5.54 -3.43 -8.32
N GLN A 125 6.29 -4.42 -7.82
CA GLN A 125 5.92 -5.09 -6.57
C GLN A 125 6.11 -4.17 -5.36
N LEU A 126 7.17 -3.35 -5.38
CA LEU A 126 7.38 -2.33 -4.36
C LEU A 126 6.26 -1.30 -4.37
N HIS A 127 5.85 -0.82 -5.54
CA HIS A 127 4.73 0.12 -5.66
C HIS A 127 3.41 -0.50 -5.20
N ARG A 128 3.15 -1.79 -5.50
CA ARG A 128 1.97 -2.49 -5.00
C ARG A 128 1.90 -2.53 -3.48
N TRP A 129 3.02 -2.58 -2.80
CA TRP A 129 3.09 -2.54 -1.34
C TRP A 129 3.13 -1.09 -0.84
N ILE A 130 4.22 -0.38 -1.10
CA ILE A 130 4.52 0.93 -0.52
C ILE A 130 3.43 1.97 -0.79
N ASP A 131 2.89 2.02 -2.00
CA ASP A 131 1.88 3.01 -2.37
C ASP A 131 0.55 2.80 -1.64
N ASN A 132 0.31 1.58 -1.15
CA ASN A 132 -0.89 1.23 -0.41
C ASN A 132 -0.72 1.28 1.12
N VAL A 133 0.51 1.46 1.62
CA VAL A 133 0.75 1.81 3.02
C VAL A 133 0.39 3.28 3.24
N PRO A 134 -0.57 3.62 4.11
CA PRO A 134 -0.91 5.01 4.38
C PRO A 134 0.26 5.77 5.02
N TYR A 135 0.39 7.06 4.71
CA TYR A 135 1.44 7.91 5.30
C TYR A 135 1.43 7.91 6.83
N ILE A 136 0.23 7.93 7.41
CA ILE A 136 0.03 7.90 8.88
C ILE A 136 0.49 6.59 9.53
N TYR A 137 0.66 5.53 8.73
CA TYR A 137 1.16 4.23 9.17
C TYR A 137 2.58 3.96 8.68
N GLY A 138 3.35 5.03 8.42
CA GLY A 138 4.78 4.96 8.18
C GLY A 138 5.16 4.48 6.78
N ARG A 139 4.48 4.94 5.72
CA ARG A 139 4.93 4.72 4.33
C ARG A 139 6.39 5.11 4.13
N LYS A 140 6.83 6.23 4.72
CA LYS A 140 8.22 6.68 4.66
C LYS A 140 9.19 5.64 5.20
N ASP A 141 8.84 4.98 6.31
CA ASP A 141 9.71 3.96 6.92
C ASP A 141 9.83 2.75 6.00
N SER A 142 8.73 2.35 5.32
CA SER A 142 8.77 1.29 4.30
C SER A 142 9.68 1.68 3.14
N VAL A 143 9.59 2.91 2.62
CA VAL A 143 10.51 3.41 1.58
C VAL A 143 11.96 3.33 2.06
N ASP A 144 12.25 3.80 3.27
CA ASP A 144 13.60 3.85 3.79
C ASP A 144 14.19 2.47 4.09
N SER A 145 13.38 1.55 4.59
CA SER A 145 13.82 0.18 4.93
C SER A 145 14.02 -0.69 3.69
N LEU A 146 13.15 -0.56 2.69
CA LEU A 146 13.17 -1.39 1.50
C LEU A 146 14.15 -0.89 0.45
N LEU A 147 14.35 0.41 0.30
CA LEU A 147 15.08 1.01 -0.80
C LEU A 147 16.49 1.50 -0.43
N LYS A 148 17.11 1.08 0.59
CA LYS A 148 18.51 1.31 0.98
C LYS A 148 19.26 2.48 0.28
N GLY A 149 18.54 3.56 -0.06
CA GLY A 149 19.12 4.81 -0.60
C GLY A 149 18.93 5.10 -2.09
N GLN A 150 18.52 4.16 -2.93
CA GLN A 150 18.35 4.39 -4.37
C GLN A 150 16.85 4.39 -4.77
N GLY A 151 16.50 5.22 -5.76
CA GLY A 151 15.17 5.21 -6.37
C GLY A 151 14.02 5.70 -5.50
N LYS A 152 14.27 6.27 -4.32
CA LYS A 152 13.22 6.71 -3.38
C LYS A 152 12.27 7.76 -3.96
N GLY A 153 12.76 8.61 -4.86
CA GLY A 153 11.98 9.71 -5.45
C GLY A 153 10.70 9.24 -6.15
N GLN A 154 10.71 8.07 -6.78
CA GLN A 154 9.52 7.53 -7.45
C GLN A 154 8.37 7.22 -6.48
N PHE A 155 8.66 6.91 -5.21
CA PHE A 155 7.64 6.62 -4.19
C PHE A 155 7.08 7.87 -3.52
N TYR A 156 7.80 8.99 -3.61
CA TYR A 156 7.31 10.30 -3.17
C TYR A 156 6.60 11.06 -4.30
N PHE A 157 6.94 10.74 -5.55
CA PHE A 157 6.37 11.37 -6.74
C PHE A 157 5.70 10.31 -7.64
N ASN A 158 4.71 9.60 -7.08
CA ASN A 158 4.02 8.49 -7.76
C ASN A 158 3.49 8.86 -9.14
N MET A 159 3.08 10.12 -9.35
CA MET A 159 2.58 10.59 -10.63
C MET A 159 3.60 10.41 -11.76
N ALA A 160 4.89 10.60 -11.48
CA ALA A 160 5.95 10.40 -12.46
C ALA A 160 6.11 8.93 -12.86
N PHE A 161 5.91 7.99 -11.92
CA PHE A 161 5.94 6.56 -12.19
C PHE A 161 4.67 6.07 -12.91
N SER A 162 3.51 6.59 -12.49
CA SER A 162 2.21 6.21 -13.03
C SER A 162 1.84 6.94 -14.33
N HIS A 163 2.79 7.61 -15.00
CA HIS A 163 2.54 8.41 -16.20
C HIS A 163 1.87 7.61 -17.34
N VAL A 164 2.02 6.30 -17.38
CA VAL A 164 1.35 5.42 -18.37
C VAL A 164 -0.17 5.54 -18.26
N ASN A 165 -0.70 5.80 -17.06
CA ASN A 165 -2.12 5.95 -16.81
C ASN A 165 -2.69 7.27 -17.38
N TRP A 166 -1.85 8.23 -17.71
CA TRP A 166 -2.28 9.51 -18.31
C TRP A 166 -2.97 9.33 -19.67
N LYS A 167 -2.72 8.20 -20.33
CA LYS A 167 -3.39 7.84 -21.59
C LYS A 167 -4.87 7.50 -21.40
N ARG A 168 -5.32 7.26 -20.15
CA ARG A 168 -6.70 6.85 -19.84
C ARG A 168 -7.29 7.62 -18.65
N PRO A 169 -7.18 8.96 -18.57
CA PRO A 169 -7.56 9.71 -17.37
C PRO A 169 -9.06 9.61 -17.07
N ILE A 170 -9.90 9.63 -18.10
CA ILE A 170 -11.36 9.63 -17.95
C ILE A 170 -11.87 8.27 -17.42
N SER A 171 -11.34 7.16 -17.91
CA SER A 171 -11.74 5.84 -17.45
C SER A 171 -11.30 5.60 -16.00
N LEU A 172 -10.11 6.08 -15.63
CA LEU A 172 -9.59 6.00 -14.26
C LEU A 172 -10.43 6.84 -13.29
N ALA A 173 -10.71 8.09 -13.62
CA ALA A 173 -11.54 8.97 -12.81
C ALA A 173 -12.96 8.40 -12.62
N LYS A 174 -13.55 7.82 -13.67
CA LYS A 174 -14.88 7.20 -13.61
C LYS A 174 -14.91 5.97 -12.70
N ASN A 175 -13.87 5.15 -12.73
CA ASN A 175 -13.75 3.98 -11.87
C ASN A 175 -13.53 4.37 -10.41
N THR A 176 -12.74 5.42 -10.15
CA THR A 176 -12.51 5.94 -8.79
C THR A 176 -13.79 6.49 -8.19
N LEU A 177 -14.57 7.27 -8.95
CA LEU A 177 -15.85 7.81 -8.50
C LEU A 177 -16.88 6.71 -8.24
N LYS A 178 -16.89 5.65 -9.07
CA LYS A 178 -17.81 4.51 -8.91
C LYS A 178 -17.52 3.66 -7.67
N LYS A 179 -16.29 3.71 -7.17
CA LYS A 179 -15.88 2.99 -5.93
C LYS A 179 -16.06 3.84 -4.67
N ALA A 180 -16.15 5.15 -4.81
CA ALA A 180 -16.36 6.09 -3.71
C ALA A 180 -17.85 6.32 -3.37
N LEU A 181 -18.75 5.81 -4.22
CA LEU A 181 -20.22 5.78 -4.05
C LEU A 181 -20.70 4.38 -3.71
#